data_24b1aafa4f53a136cabc65963b56c203
#
_entry.id   24b1aafa4f53a136cabc65963b56c203
#
_cell.length_a   1.000
_cell.length_b   1.000
_cell.length_c   1.000
_cell.angle_alpha   90.00
_cell.angle_beta   90.00
_cell.angle_gamma   90.00
#
_symmetry.space_group_name_H-M   'P 1'
#
loop_
_entity.id
_entity.type
_entity.pdbx_description
1 polymer ?
#
loop_
_entity_poly.entity_id
_entity_poly.type
_entity_poly.pdbx_seq_one_letter_code
_entity_poly.pdbx_strand_id
1 'polypeptide(L)'
;MTKHYKYKTKPFEHQRQALIQGAEKRNFAYFMEMGTGKTKVAIDNACWLYQQNKICTVIVIAPNSVYRNWIKEIKTHSPVSDLNICAHKVDSFRYKDGHLNWFLINVEALSHTSGVRVLQEITQNYFSSCMMILDESTTIKNRTAKRSKNICKLGKPIQYKRILTGSPITKSPL
;
A
#
# COMPACT_ATOMS: atom_id res chain seq x y z
N MET A 1 -19.27 9.83 2.23
CA MET A 1 -18.78 9.41 0.92
C MET A 1 -18.45 7.92 0.85
N THR A 2 -18.01 7.26 1.91
CA THR A 2 -17.90 5.79 1.96
C THR A 2 -19.19 5.07 2.39
N LYS A 3 -20.35 5.76 2.40
CA LYS A 3 -21.64 5.25 2.92
C LYS A 3 -22.16 3.98 2.21
N HIS A 4 -21.70 3.69 1.00
CA HIS A 4 -22.11 2.52 0.22
C HIS A 4 -21.02 1.46 0.03
N TYR A 5 -19.84 1.65 0.68
CA TYR A 5 -18.78 0.65 0.61
C TYR A 5 -19.17 -0.59 1.44
N LYS A 6 -19.23 -1.73 0.74
CA LYS A 6 -19.56 -3.02 1.39
C LYS A 6 -18.27 -3.71 1.82
N TYR A 7 -18.05 -3.75 3.12
CA TYR A 7 -16.91 -4.47 3.69
C TYR A 7 -17.10 -5.98 3.56
N LYS A 8 -16.05 -6.70 3.22
CA LYS A 8 -16.05 -8.17 3.29
C LYS A 8 -16.01 -8.68 4.73
N THR A 9 -15.23 -7.99 5.57
CA THR A 9 -15.14 -8.27 7.01
C THR A 9 -15.54 -7.02 7.78
N LYS A 10 -16.35 -7.18 8.84
CA LYS A 10 -16.85 -6.06 9.65
C LYS A 10 -15.67 -5.26 10.23
N PRO A 11 -15.56 -3.95 9.97
CA PRO A 11 -14.54 -3.11 10.58
C PRO A 11 -14.90 -2.77 12.03
N PHE A 12 -13.89 -2.53 12.86
CA PHE A 12 -14.07 -1.79 14.09
C PHE A 12 -14.34 -0.31 13.82
N GLU A 13 -14.95 0.40 14.76
CA GLU A 13 -15.31 1.81 14.56
C GLU A 13 -14.09 2.69 14.24
N HIS A 14 -12.97 2.51 14.93
CA HIS A 14 -11.75 3.26 14.67
C HIS A 14 -11.20 3.01 13.25
N GLN A 15 -11.35 1.79 12.71
CA GLN A 15 -10.95 1.45 11.33
C GLN A 15 -11.86 2.14 10.31
N ARG A 16 -13.16 2.17 10.58
CA ARG A 16 -14.14 2.87 9.76
C ARG A 16 -13.86 4.37 9.72
N GLN A 17 -13.58 4.99 10.86
CA GLN A 17 -13.23 6.40 10.96
C GLN A 17 -11.93 6.73 10.22
N ALA A 18 -10.90 5.89 10.39
CA ALA A 18 -9.64 6.05 9.67
C ALA A 18 -9.83 5.98 8.14
N LEU A 19 -10.64 5.04 7.66
CA LEU A 19 -10.98 4.94 6.24
C LEU A 19 -11.68 6.21 5.74
N ILE A 20 -12.70 6.71 6.44
CA ILE A 20 -13.45 7.92 6.05
C ILE A 20 -12.51 9.12 5.94
N GLN A 21 -11.57 9.27 6.87
CA GLN A 21 -10.63 10.40 6.86
C GLN A 21 -9.65 10.37 5.69
N GLY A 22 -9.22 9.18 5.27
CA GLY A 22 -8.15 9.00 4.29
C GLY A 22 -8.61 8.63 2.88
N ALA A 23 -9.86 8.13 2.71
CA ALA A 23 -10.29 7.43 1.51
C ALA A 23 -10.06 8.22 0.22
N GLU A 24 -10.42 9.50 0.18
CA GLU A 24 -10.35 10.33 -1.02
C GLU A 24 -9.05 11.13 -1.15
N LYS A 25 -8.25 11.20 -0.09
CA LYS A 25 -7.03 12.00 -0.10
C LYS A 25 -5.97 11.37 -1.00
N ARG A 26 -5.28 12.18 -1.78
CA ARG A 26 -4.16 11.71 -2.60
C ARG A 26 -3.01 11.18 -1.75
N ASN A 27 -2.66 11.89 -0.69
CA ASN A 27 -1.61 11.51 0.26
C ASN A 27 -2.21 11.44 1.65
N PHE A 28 -2.04 10.31 2.34
CA PHE A 28 -2.55 10.14 3.69
C PHE A 28 -1.69 9.18 4.51
N ALA A 29 -1.51 9.49 5.79
CA ALA A 29 -0.81 8.63 6.73
C ALA A 29 -1.79 8.08 7.76
N TYR A 30 -1.85 6.76 7.86
CA TYR A 30 -2.60 6.04 8.89
C TYR A 30 -1.70 5.86 10.12
N PHE A 31 -1.80 6.78 11.07
CA PHE A 31 -1.16 6.70 12.36
C PHE A 31 -2.07 5.94 13.32
N MET A 32 -1.86 4.65 13.41
CA MET A 32 -2.66 3.74 14.21
C MET A 32 -1.72 2.81 14.97
N GLU A 33 -2.01 2.48 16.21
CA GLU A 33 -1.18 1.60 17.02
C GLU A 33 -0.96 0.21 16.40
N MET A 34 0.06 -0.49 16.86
CA MET A 34 0.29 -1.88 16.42
C MET A 34 -0.92 -2.75 16.80
N GLY A 35 -1.28 -3.69 15.93
CA GLY A 35 -2.41 -4.60 16.17
C GLY A 35 -3.81 -4.01 15.93
N THR A 36 -3.95 -2.73 15.62
CA THR A 36 -5.27 -2.08 15.40
C THR A 36 -5.86 -2.30 14.00
N GLY A 37 -5.16 -3.04 13.13
CA GLY A 37 -5.63 -3.41 11.80
C GLY A 37 -5.41 -2.36 10.73
N LYS A 38 -4.28 -1.63 10.75
CA LYS A 38 -3.87 -0.70 9.69
C LYS A 38 -3.91 -1.31 8.30
N THR A 39 -3.44 -2.53 8.18
CA THR A 39 -3.42 -3.30 6.93
C THR A 39 -4.81 -3.43 6.34
N LYS A 40 -5.81 -3.82 7.17
CA LYS A 40 -7.20 -3.89 6.77
C LYS A 40 -7.73 -2.56 6.26
N VAL A 41 -7.47 -1.46 6.96
CA VAL A 41 -7.91 -0.11 6.55
C VAL A 41 -7.31 0.26 5.19
N ALA A 42 -6.04 -0.04 4.97
CA ALA A 42 -5.37 0.24 3.69
C ALA A 42 -5.93 -0.63 2.54
N ILE A 43 -6.28 -1.90 2.82
CA ILE A 43 -6.94 -2.78 1.85
C ILE A 43 -8.33 -2.26 1.51
N ASP A 44 -9.14 -1.92 2.51
CA ASP A 44 -10.47 -1.34 2.30
C ASP A 44 -10.39 -0.04 1.49
N ASN A 45 -9.39 0.81 1.76
CA ASN A 45 -9.17 2.04 0.98
C ASN A 45 -8.82 1.75 -0.48
N ALA A 46 -7.94 0.79 -0.75
CA ALA A 46 -7.59 0.41 -2.10
C ALA A 46 -8.81 -0.16 -2.87
N CYS A 47 -9.57 -1.05 -2.23
CA CYS A 47 -10.78 -1.62 -2.80
C CYS A 47 -11.85 -0.55 -3.08
N TRP A 48 -12.02 0.40 -2.17
CA TRP A 48 -12.93 1.52 -2.36
C TRP A 48 -12.51 2.39 -3.55
N LEU A 49 -11.21 2.77 -3.66
CA LEU A 49 -10.70 3.53 -4.79
C LEU A 49 -10.86 2.79 -6.12
N TYR A 50 -10.67 1.48 -6.13
CA TYR A 50 -10.89 0.64 -7.30
C TYR A 50 -12.36 0.66 -7.73
N GLN A 51 -13.30 0.49 -6.79
CA GLN A 51 -14.74 0.55 -7.06
C GLN A 51 -15.21 1.93 -7.56
N GLN A 52 -14.44 2.99 -7.25
CA GLN A 52 -14.67 4.34 -7.79
C GLN A 52 -13.94 4.59 -9.13
N ASN A 53 -13.37 3.56 -9.75
CA ASN A 53 -12.57 3.65 -10.98
C ASN A 53 -11.38 4.64 -10.88
N LYS A 54 -10.83 4.82 -9.67
CA LYS A 54 -9.71 5.73 -9.42
C LYS A 54 -8.35 5.05 -9.58
N ILE A 55 -8.28 3.75 -9.30
CA ILE A 55 -7.07 2.95 -9.39
C ILE A 55 -7.37 1.57 -9.98
N CYS A 56 -6.36 0.95 -10.58
CA CYS A 56 -6.38 -0.46 -10.98
C CYS A 56 -5.13 -1.21 -10.47
N THR A 57 -4.17 -0.50 -9.91
CA THR A 57 -2.91 -1.09 -9.41
C THR A 57 -2.60 -0.59 -8.01
N VAL A 58 -2.14 -1.49 -7.15
CA VAL A 58 -1.67 -1.19 -5.80
C VAL A 58 -0.27 -1.76 -5.61
N ILE A 59 0.66 -0.91 -5.23
CA ILE A 59 2.03 -1.29 -4.87
C ILE A 59 2.12 -1.27 -3.35
N VAL A 60 2.50 -2.40 -2.75
CA VAL A 60 2.77 -2.50 -1.31
C VAL A 60 4.27 -2.68 -1.09
N ILE A 61 4.87 -1.75 -0.38
CA ILE A 61 6.26 -1.80 0.07
C ILE A 61 6.24 -2.09 1.57
N ALA A 62 6.70 -3.27 1.97
CA ALA A 62 6.66 -3.71 3.36
C ALA A 62 7.98 -4.40 3.77
N PRO A 63 8.30 -4.49 5.08
CA PRO A 63 9.40 -5.30 5.56
C PRO A 63 9.27 -6.77 5.16
N ASN A 64 10.40 -7.45 5.00
CA ASN A 64 10.43 -8.85 4.56
C ASN A 64 9.63 -9.81 5.47
N SER A 65 9.60 -9.54 6.76
CA SER A 65 8.82 -10.32 7.74
C SER A 65 7.31 -10.20 7.58
N VAL A 66 6.83 -9.12 6.95
CA VAL A 66 5.40 -8.75 6.92
C VAL A 66 4.76 -8.94 5.55
N TYR A 67 5.54 -8.85 4.46
CA TYR A 67 4.96 -8.78 3.12
C TYR A 67 4.15 -10.01 2.72
N ARG A 68 4.51 -11.21 3.22
CA ARG A 68 3.72 -12.44 3.00
C ARG A 68 2.36 -12.41 3.69
N ASN A 69 2.28 -11.75 4.85
CA ASN A 69 1.02 -11.59 5.55
C ASN A 69 0.03 -10.75 4.75
N TRP A 70 0.52 -9.78 3.95
CA TRP A 70 -0.31 -8.97 3.08
C TRP A 70 -1.15 -9.81 2.11
N ILE A 71 -0.61 -10.88 1.55
CA ILE A 71 -1.36 -11.77 0.63
C ILE A 71 -2.58 -12.36 1.34
N LYS A 72 -2.38 -12.84 2.57
CA LYS A 72 -3.46 -13.40 3.40
C LYS A 72 -4.50 -12.33 3.74
N GLU A 73 -4.05 -11.17 4.18
CA GLU A 73 -4.91 -10.04 4.55
C GLU A 73 -5.74 -9.54 3.36
N ILE A 74 -5.15 -9.40 2.17
CA ILE A 74 -5.86 -9.02 0.95
C ILE A 74 -6.98 -10.02 0.64
N LYS A 75 -6.68 -11.31 0.65
CA LYS A 75 -7.67 -12.36 0.40
C LYS A 75 -8.78 -12.39 1.46
N THR A 76 -8.45 -12.06 2.70
CA THR A 76 -9.40 -12.06 3.82
C THR A 76 -10.33 -10.85 3.77
N HIS A 77 -9.80 -9.67 3.50
CA HIS A 77 -10.53 -8.41 3.68
C HIS A 77 -11.07 -7.78 2.40
N SER A 78 -10.48 -8.09 1.22
CA SER A 78 -10.94 -7.51 -0.04
C SER A 78 -12.35 -7.98 -0.42
N PRO A 79 -13.31 -7.07 -0.62
CA PRO A 79 -14.62 -7.40 -1.20
C PRO A 79 -14.56 -7.54 -2.73
N VAL A 80 -13.45 -7.18 -3.36
CA VAL A 80 -13.22 -7.34 -4.81
C VAL A 80 -12.88 -8.81 -5.07
N SER A 81 -13.60 -9.46 -5.99
CA SER A 81 -13.38 -10.86 -6.40
C SER A 81 -12.20 -11.00 -7.36
N ASP A 82 -12.11 -10.05 -8.31
CA ASP A 82 -11.13 -10.12 -9.40
C ASP A 82 -9.80 -9.51 -8.95
N LEU A 83 -9.04 -10.33 -8.22
CA LEU A 83 -7.73 -9.97 -7.67
C LEU A 83 -6.61 -10.61 -8.49
N ASN A 84 -5.61 -9.81 -8.83
CA ASN A 84 -4.33 -10.28 -9.34
C ASN A 84 -3.24 -9.88 -8.31
N ILE A 85 -2.66 -10.87 -7.63
CA ILE A 85 -1.68 -10.62 -6.55
C ILE A 85 -0.35 -11.22 -6.97
N CYS A 86 0.66 -10.36 -7.15
CA CYS A 86 2.02 -10.74 -7.50
C CYS A 86 2.99 -10.32 -6.40
N ALA A 87 3.88 -11.20 -6.01
CA ALA A 87 4.93 -10.92 -5.02
C ALA A 87 6.31 -10.94 -5.68
N HIS A 88 7.10 -9.88 -5.47
CA HIS A 88 8.47 -9.79 -5.98
C HIS A 88 9.32 -11.00 -5.57
N LYS A 89 10.15 -11.51 -6.49
CA LYS A 89 10.97 -12.74 -6.38
C LYS A 89 10.19 -14.06 -6.41
N VAL A 90 8.86 -14.02 -6.35
CA VAL A 90 8.02 -15.22 -6.48
C VAL A 90 7.37 -15.22 -7.86
N ASP A 91 6.79 -14.07 -8.23
CA ASP A 91 6.08 -13.90 -9.48
C ASP A 91 6.66 -12.75 -10.30
N SER A 92 6.59 -12.83 -11.62
CA SER A 92 6.73 -11.68 -12.50
C SER A 92 5.43 -10.88 -12.44
N PHE A 93 5.52 -9.55 -12.28
CA PHE A 93 4.33 -8.72 -12.35
C PHE A 93 3.74 -8.80 -13.77
N ARG A 94 2.51 -9.29 -13.85
CA ARG A 94 1.71 -9.30 -15.07
C ARG A 94 0.40 -8.60 -14.78
N TYR A 95 0.19 -7.46 -15.41
CA TYR A 95 -1.08 -6.73 -15.30
C TYR A 95 -2.21 -7.57 -15.91
N LYS A 96 -3.34 -7.59 -15.23
CA LYS A 96 -4.59 -8.20 -15.72
C LYS A 96 -5.65 -7.13 -15.80
N ASP A 97 -6.18 -6.93 -17.01
CA ASP A 97 -7.28 -6.00 -17.22
C ASP A 97 -8.54 -6.47 -16.49
N GLY A 98 -9.34 -5.51 -16.03
CA GLY A 98 -10.55 -5.81 -15.24
C GLY A 98 -10.29 -6.30 -13.81
N HIS A 99 -9.02 -6.41 -13.36
CA HIS A 99 -8.65 -6.86 -12.03
C HIS A 99 -8.07 -5.73 -11.19
N LEU A 100 -8.21 -5.82 -9.86
CA LEU A 100 -7.40 -5.03 -8.94
C LEU A 100 -6.04 -5.70 -8.79
N ASN A 101 -5.02 -5.09 -9.39
CA ASN A 101 -3.66 -5.63 -9.47
C ASN A 101 -2.85 -5.21 -8.24
N TRP A 102 -2.38 -6.17 -7.47
CA TRP A 102 -1.51 -5.96 -6.30
C TRP A 102 -0.10 -6.41 -6.61
N PHE A 103 0.86 -5.53 -6.39
CA PHE A 103 2.28 -5.84 -6.43
C PHE A 103 2.92 -5.64 -5.07
N LEU A 104 3.43 -6.72 -4.50
CA LEU A 104 4.04 -6.73 -3.18
C LEU A 104 5.56 -6.82 -3.33
N ILE A 105 6.28 -5.90 -2.70
CA ILE A 105 7.74 -5.88 -2.72
C ILE A 105 8.30 -5.58 -1.32
N ASN A 106 9.36 -6.28 -0.94
CA ASN A 106 10.03 -5.95 0.30
C ASN A 106 10.90 -4.69 0.15
N VAL A 107 11.00 -3.93 1.24
CA VAL A 107 11.72 -2.64 1.25
C VAL A 107 13.22 -2.82 0.96
N GLU A 108 13.80 -3.95 1.35
CA GLU A 108 15.22 -4.28 1.14
C GLU A 108 15.54 -4.46 -0.36
N ALA A 109 14.59 -4.98 -1.15
CA ALA A 109 14.77 -5.12 -2.60
C ALA A 109 15.02 -3.77 -3.30
N LEU A 110 14.54 -2.67 -2.71
CA LEU A 110 14.73 -1.31 -3.26
C LEU A 110 16.13 -0.73 -3.00
N SER A 111 16.99 -1.46 -2.31
CA SER A 111 18.44 -1.20 -2.26
C SER A 111 19.18 -1.76 -3.50
N HIS A 112 18.55 -2.67 -4.24
CA HIS A 112 19.11 -3.36 -5.39
C HIS A 112 18.49 -2.88 -6.71
N THR A 113 19.27 -2.89 -7.77
CA THR A 113 18.84 -2.41 -9.10
C THR A 113 17.66 -3.20 -9.67
N SER A 114 17.60 -4.52 -9.43
CA SER A 114 16.51 -5.37 -9.92
C SER A 114 15.15 -4.97 -9.35
N GLY A 115 15.06 -4.76 -8.03
CA GLY A 115 13.80 -4.32 -7.38
C GLY A 115 13.38 -2.92 -7.83
N VAL A 116 14.35 -2.01 -7.97
CA VAL A 116 14.10 -0.64 -8.47
C VAL A 116 13.57 -0.68 -9.90
N ARG A 117 14.14 -1.50 -10.76
CA ARG A 117 13.74 -1.61 -12.18
C ARG A 117 12.31 -2.09 -12.34
N VAL A 118 11.92 -3.15 -11.63
CA VAL A 118 10.55 -3.67 -11.67
C VAL A 118 9.55 -2.62 -11.17
N LEU A 119 9.86 -1.97 -10.05
CA LEU A 119 8.97 -0.94 -9.52
C LEU A 119 8.89 0.27 -10.47
N GLN A 120 9.99 0.64 -11.11
CA GLN A 120 10.02 1.71 -12.11
C GLN A 120 9.14 1.40 -13.31
N GLU A 121 9.18 0.20 -13.84
CA GLU A 121 8.33 -0.26 -14.94
C GLU A 121 6.84 -0.14 -14.58
N ILE A 122 6.45 -0.62 -13.40
CA ILE A 122 5.07 -0.53 -12.93
C ILE A 122 4.65 0.94 -12.77
N THR A 123 5.49 1.77 -12.16
CA THR A 123 5.15 3.18 -11.93
C THR A 123 5.07 3.98 -13.21
N GLN A 124 5.91 3.70 -14.21
CA GLN A 124 5.87 4.38 -15.52
C GLN A 124 4.59 4.05 -16.30
N ASN A 125 4.12 2.82 -16.24
CA ASN A 125 2.96 2.38 -17.01
C ASN A 125 1.61 2.70 -16.34
N TYR A 126 1.57 2.76 -15.00
CA TYR A 126 0.30 2.81 -14.25
C TYR A 126 0.21 3.96 -13.24
N PHE A 127 1.09 4.97 -13.28
CA PHE A 127 1.16 6.02 -12.25
C PHE A 127 -0.16 6.77 -12.00
N SER A 128 -0.96 7.01 -13.02
CA SER A 128 -2.23 7.74 -12.94
C SER A 128 -3.37 6.92 -12.33
N SER A 129 -3.24 5.60 -12.33
CA SER A 129 -4.21 4.66 -11.79
C SER A 129 -3.61 3.74 -10.71
N CYS A 130 -2.62 4.27 -10.00
CA CYS A 130 -1.86 3.51 -9.02
C CYS A 130 -1.97 4.12 -7.61
N MET A 131 -2.00 3.23 -6.63
CA MET A 131 -1.83 3.55 -5.21
C MET A 131 -0.56 2.89 -4.69
N MET A 132 0.27 3.66 -3.99
CA MET A 132 1.44 3.13 -3.27
C MET A 132 1.18 3.12 -1.78
N ILE A 133 1.39 1.98 -1.15
CA ILE A 133 1.31 1.78 0.30
C ILE A 133 2.71 1.48 0.83
N LEU A 134 3.18 2.27 1.77
CA LEU A 134 4.40 2.03 2.51
C LEU A 134 4.02 1.56 3.92
N ASP A 135 4.22 0.28 4.16
CA ASP A 135 4.00 -0.32 5.47
C ASP A 135 5.26 -0.20 6.33
N GLU A 136 5.06 0.10 7.61
CA GLU A 136 6.14 0.34 8.58
C GLU A 136 7.14 1.41 8.10
N SER A 137 6.65 2.64 7.92
CA SER A 137 7.44 3.77 7.38
C SER A 137 8.71 4.10 8.16
N THR A 138 8.87 3.54 9.37
CA THR A 138 10.10 3.65 10.15
C THR A 138 11.32 3.12 9.39
N THR A 139 11.13 2.19 8.47
CA THR A 139 12.20 1.61 7.64
C THR A 139 12.83 2.60 6.67
N ILE A 140 12.18 3.73 6.38
CA ILE A 140 12.68 4.78 5.48
C ILE A 140 13.08 6.08 6.20
N LYS A 141 13.15 6.09 7.54
CA LYS A 141 13.53 7.29 8.32
C LYS A 141 14.92 7.81 7.96
N ASN A 142 15.85 6.94 7.58
CA ASN A 142 17.15 7.37 7.08
C ASN A 142 17.00 7.87 5.64
N ARG A 143 16.90 9.20 5.49
CA ARG A 143 16.75 9.89 4.19
C ARG A 143 17.95 9.69 3.25
N THR A 144 19.13 9.39 3.79
CA THR A 144 20.34 9.17 2.99
C THR A 144 20.42 7.76 2.43
N ALA A 145 19.70 6.79 3.01
CA ALA A 145 19.69 5.41 2.54
C ALA A 145 19.18 5.30 1.11
N LYS A 146 19.86 4.51 0.29
CA LYS A 146 19.56 4.29 -1.13
C LYS A 146 18.09 3.89 -1.35
N ARG A 147 17.56 2.97 -0.54
CA ARG A 147 16.16 2.54 -0.59
C ARG A 147 15.17 3.68 -0.38
N SER A 148 15.43 4.58 0.60
CA SER A 148 14.57 5.73 0.89
C SER A 148 14.52 6.70 -0.28
N LYS A 149 15.67 7.01 -0.89
CA LYS A 149 15.76 7.85 -2.09
C LYS A 149 14.99 7.23 -3.26
N ASN A 150 15.13 5.92 -3.47
CA ASN A 150 14.44 5.20 -4.53
C ASN A 150 12.92 5.21 -4.33
N ILE A 151 12.44 4.93 -3.11
CA ILE A 151 11.00 4.98 -2.77
C ILE A 151 10.42 6.36 -3.03
N CYS A 152 11.08 7.41 -2.55
CA CYS A 152 10.62 8.79 -2.78
C CYS A 152 10.60 9.15 -4.26
N LYS A 153 11.64 8.80 -5.01
CA LYS A 153 11.73 9.07 -6.45
C LYS A 153 10.61 8.35 -7.22
N LEU A 154 10.42 7.06 -6.99
CA LEU A 154 9.45 6.22 -7.69
C LEU A 154 8.00 6.53 -7.26
N GLY A 155 7.80 6.94 -6.01
CA GLY A 155 6.49 7.34 -5.49
C GLY A 155 6.03 8.71 -5.96
N LYS A 156 6.94 9.59 -6.42
CA LYS A 156 6.60 10.97 -6.78
C LYS A 156 5.45 11.09 -7.80
N PRO A 157 5.44 10.35 -8.92
CA PRO A 157 4.38 10.45 -9.91
C PRO A 157 3.07 9.76 -9.50
N ILE A 158 3.08 8.86 -8.51
CA ILE A 158 1.92 8.05 -8.15
C ILE A 158 0.82 8.91 -7.54
N GLN A 159 -0.41 8.69 -8.00
CA GLN A 159 -1.56 9.51 -7.64
C GLN A 159 -1.98 9.38 -6.19
N TYR A 160 -2.03 8.16 -5.65
CA TYR A 160 -2.44 7.89 -4.28
C TYR A 160 -1.29 7.29 -3.47
N LYS A 161 -1.00 7.87 -2.31
CA LYS A 161 0.06 7.39 -1.41
C LYS A 161 -0.45 7.19 0.00
N ARG A 162 -0.09 6.07 0.61
CA ARG A 162 -0.42 5.73 2.00
C ARG A 162 0.83 5.34 2.76
N ILE A 163 0.92 5.85 3.95
CA ILE A 163 1.94 5.48 4.92
C ILE A 163 1.23 4.82 6.10
N LEU A 164 1.68 3.64 6.50
CA LEU A 164 1.18 2.94 7.67
C LEU A 164 2.27 2.93 8.73
N THR A 165 1.97 3.41 9.92
CA THR A 165 2.93 3.38 11.03
C THR A 165 2.22 3.38 12.39
N GLY A 166 2.75 2.60 13.32
CA GLY A 166 2.28 2.57 14.70
C GLY A 166 2.93 3.64 15.58
N SER A 167 4.12 4.13 15.19
CA SER A 167 4.86 5.12 15.97
C SER A 167 5.46 6.18 15.04
N PRO A 168 4.78 7.30 14.81
CA PRO A 168 5.30 8.38 13.98
C PRO A 168 6.51 9.07 14.62
N ILE A 169 6.62 9.03 15.95
CA ILE A 169 7.69 9.68 16.73
C ILE A 169 8.51 8.60 17.44
N THR A 170 9.80 8.51 17.12
CA THR A 170 10.71 7.51 17.72
C THR A 170 11.69 8.08 18.74
N LYS A 171 11.68 9.39 18.94
CA LYS A 171 12.46 10.03 20.02
C LYS A 171 11.54 11.02 20.72
N SER A 172 11.50 10.92 22.05
CA SER A 172 10.99 11.99 22.90
C SER A 172 11.74 13.27 22.53
N PRO A 173 11.08 14.40 22.37
CA PRO A 173 11.79 15.66 22.38
C PRO A 173 12.49 15.76 23.74
N LEU A 174 13.79 15.95 23.74
CA LEU A 174 14.54 16.40 24.89
C LEU A 174 14.15 17.83 25.19
#